data_54b9dc72e862c85e06d331cacc8646b0
#
_entry.id   54b9dc72e862c85e06d331cacc8646b0
#
_cell.length_a   1.000
_cell.length_b   1.000
_cell.length_c   1.000
_cell.angle_alpha   90.00
_cell.angle_beta   90.00
_cell.angle_gamma   90.00
#
_symmetry.space_group_name_H-M   'P 1'
#
loop_
_entity.id
_entity.type
_entity.pdbx_description
1 polymer ?
#
loop_
_entity_poly.entity_id
_entity_poly.type
_entity_poly.pdbx_seq_one_letter_code
_entity_poly.pdbx_strand_id
1 'polypeptide(L)'
;MIRIDSYEDLTERIVRWLKDYYYEHSIDAFVIGVSGGIDSAVVSSLCARTGLPTYVVCMPLDSKFQNSKLSDVHSKTLVEKYDNVRRIEIELSSVYEGFLKSVEWWSEAQQYHKKEFTASPHANANTKSRIRMVTLYQIAGSVGGIVVGTGNKVEDYGVGFYTKYGDGG
;
A
#
# COMPACT_ATOMS: atom_id res chain seq x y z
N MET A 1 7.52 -0.81 27.92
CA MET A 1 8.08 -0.71 26.55
C MET A 1 9.04 -1.86 26.37
N ILE A 2 8.85 -2.70 25.36
CA ILE A 2 9.78 -3.82 25.09
C ILE A 2 11.08 -3.19 24.58
N ARG A 3 12.19 -3.44 25.27
CA ARG A 3 13.50 -2.98 24.86
C ARG A 3 13.99 -3.87 23.72
N ILE A 4 14.41 -3.28 22.63
CA ILE A 4 15.03 -3.98 21.52
C ILE A 4 16.54 -3.97 21.78
N ASP A 5 17.12 -5.12 22.07
CA ASP A 5 18.55 -5.24 22.37
C ASP A 5 19.40 -5.30 21.10
N SER A 6 18.85 -5.85 20.01
CA SER A 6 19.49 -5.92 18.69
C SER A 6 18.44 -5.76 17.57
N TYR A 7 18.62 -4.74 16.73
CA TYR A 7 17.79 -4.58 15.54
C TYR A 7 18.08 -5.63 14.47
N GLU A 8 19.27 -6.18 14.45
CA GLU A 8 19.67 -7.25 13.54
C GLU A 8 18.92 -8.52 13.87
N ASP A 9 18.93 -8.95 15.14
CA ASP A 9 18.19 -10.11 15.61
C ASP A 9 16.68 -9.96 15.39
N LEU A 10 16.14 -8.76 15.63
CA LEU A 10 14.73 -8.47 15.36
C LEU A 10 14.41 -8.62 13.87
N THR A 11 15.25 -8.09 13.01
CA THR A 11 15.11 -8.20 11.56
C THR A 11 15.11 -9.67 11.11
N GLU A 12 16.06 -10.48 11.58
CA GLU A 12 16.16 -11.91 11.28
C GLU A 12 14.92 -12.68 11.75
N ARG A 13 14.41 -12.35 12.93
CA ARG A 13 13.18 -12.96 13.47
C ARG A 13 11.96 -12.63 12.62
N ILE A 14 11.80 -11.36 12.18
CA ILE A 14 10.69 -10.96 11.32
C ILE A 14 10.79 -11.64 9.95
N VAL A 15 11.97 -11.65 9.34
CA VAL A 15 12.20 -12.34 8.06
C VAL A 15 11.88 -13.83 8.16
N ARG A 16 12.26 -14.49 9.25
CA ARG A 16 11.92 -15.90 9.50
C ARG A 16 10.41 -16.09 9.62
N TRP A 17 9.75 -15.26 10.43
CA TRP A 17 8.30 -15.30 10.59
C TRP A 17 7.54 -15.12 9.26
N LEU A 18 7.99 -14.19 8.40
CA LEU A 18 7.42 -14.02 7.06
C LEU A 18 7.57 -15.28 6.19
N LYS A 19 8.73 -15.95 6.26
CA LYS A 19 8.96 -17.23 5.54
C LYS A 19 8.05 -18.33 6.06
N ASP A 20 7.96 -18.48 7.38
CA ASP A 20 7.12 -19.49 8.01
C ASP A 20 5.65 -19.27 7.60
N TYR A 21 5.17 -18.04 7.68
CA TYR A 21 3.83 -17.68 7.26
C TYR A 21 3.55 -17.98 5.78
N TYR A 22 4.50 -17.68 4.90
CA TYR A 22 4.41 -17.96 3.46
C TYR A 22 4.19 -19.45 3.19
N TYR A 23 4.97 -20.31 3.81
CA TYR A 23 4.87 -21.76 3.60
C TYR A 23 3.65 -22.39 4.28
N GLU A 24 3.32 -21.96 5.50
CA GLU A 24 2.17 -22.45 6.24
C GLU A 24 0.84 -22.19 5.53
N HIS A 25 0.74 -21.06 4.81
CA HIS A 25 -0.49 -20.64 4.16
C HIS A 25 -0.50 -20.82 2.64
N SER A 26 0.50 -21.52 2.09
CA SER A 26 0.63 -21.79 0.65
C SER A 26 0.48 -20.52 -0.21
N ILE A 27 1.21 -19.47 0.20
CA ILE A 27 1.22 -18.18 -0.50
C ILE A 27 2.25 -18.24 -1.62
N ASP A 28 1.94 -17.67 -2.80
CA ASP A 28 2.85 -17.65 -3.95
C ASP A 28 3.68 -16.36 -4.05
N ALA A 29 3.25 -15.28 -3.40
CA ALA A 29 3.97 -14.01 -3.41
C ALA A 29 3.57 -13.05 -2.27
N PHE A 30 4.49 -12.16 -1.89
CA PHE A 30 4.19 -10.95 -1.12
C PHE A 30 3.90 -9.79 -2.06
N VAL A 31 2.85 -9.00 -1.80
CA VAL A 31 2.48 -7.81 -2.56
C VAL A 31 2.44 -6.62 -1.63
N ILE A 32 3.27 -5.61 -1.88
CA ILE A 32 3.45 -4.46 -0.99
C ILE A 32 3.27 -3.16 -1.76
N GLY A 33 2.40 -2.27 -1.26
CA GLY A 33 2.31 -0.90 -1.74
C GLY A 33 3.47 -0.05 -1.21
N VAL A 34 4.22 0.60 -2.10
CA VAL A 34 5.34 1.48 -1.72
C VAL A 34 4.93 2.93 -1.88
N SER A 35 4.73 3.60 -0.75
CA SER A 35 4.24 4.99 -0.70
C SER A 35 5.37 6.05 -0.79
N GLY A 36 6.61 5.64 -0.54
CA GLY A 36 7.75 6.54 -0.32
C GLY A 36 7.93 6.95 1.15
N GLY A 37 7.07 6.47 2.06
CA GLY A 37 7.22 6.59 3.51
C GLY A 37 8.11 5.48 4.09
N ILE A 38 8.62 5.71 5.31
CA ILE A 38 9.56 4.80 5.98
C ILE A 38 8.93 3.43 6.27
N ASP A 39 7.66 3.37 6.67
CA ASP A 39 7.00 2.11 7.02
C ASP A 39 6.93 1.17 5.82
N SER A 40 6.48 1.68 4.66
CA SER A 40 6.45 0.89 3.43
C SER A 40 7.85 0.48 2.96
N ALA A 41 8.88 1.31 3.20
CA ALA A 41 10.26 0.99 2.86
C ALA A 41 10.81 -0.12 3.76
N VAL A 42 10.52 -0.09 5.05
CA VAL A 42 10.91 -1.16 6.00
C VAL A 42 10.23 -2.48 5.65
N VAL A 43 8.91 -2.48 5.48
CA VAL A 43 8.14 -3.70 5.18
C VAL A 43 8.59 -4.33 3.86
N SER A 44 8.72 -3.54 2.79
CA SER A 44 9.16 -4.07 1.50
C SER A 44 10.60 -4.62 1.53
N SER A 45 11.49 -3.98 2.32
CA SER A 45 12.86 -4.48 2.53
C SER A 45 12.88 -5.80 3.29
N LEU A 46 12.03 -5.97 4.30
CA LEU A 46 11.89 -7.23 5.06
C LEU A 46 11.37 -8.36 4.17
N CYS A 47 10.35 -8.10 3.35
CA CYS A 47 9.85 -9.07 2.38
C CYS A 47 10.91 -9.44 1.34
N ALA A 48 11.66 -8.48 0.80
CA ALA A 48 12.74 -8.73 -0.14
C ALA A 48 13.83 -9.64 0.47
N ARG A 49 14.20 -9.44 1.75
CA ARG A 49 15.17 -10.25 2.48
C ARG A 49 14.74 -11.70 2.70
N THR A 50 13.47 -12.03 2.54
CA THR A 50 13.02 -13.44 2.61
C THR A 50 13.58 -14.29 1.48
N GLY A 51 13.94 -13.70 0.33
CA GLY A 51 14.29 -14.41 -0.89
C GLY A 51 13.08 -15.03 -1.61
N LEU A 52 11.85 -14.77 -1.12
CA LEU A 52 10.59 -15.27 -1.71
C LEU A 52 10.00 -14.25 -2.69
N PRO A 53 9.18 -14.67 -3.68
CA PRO A 53 8.60 -13.77 -4.66
C PRO A 53 7.93 -12.55 -4.01
N THR A 54 8.37 -11.36 -4.38
CA THR A 54 7.94 -10.11 -3.76
C THR A 54 7.64 -9.08 -4.85
N TYR A 55 6.42 -8.56 -4.86
CA TYR A 55 5.98 -7.48 -5.75
C TYR A 55 5.91 -6.17 -4.99
N VAL A 56 6.70 -5.20 -5.40
CA VAL A 56 6.66 -3.83 -4.88
C VAL A 56 5.89 -2.95 -5.86
N VAL A 57 4.76 -2.41 -5.39
CA VAL A 57 3.78 -1.73 -6.24
C VAL A 57 3.81 -0.23 -5.95
N CYS A 58 4.22 0.55 -6.94
CA CYS A 58 4.16 2.00 -6.94
C CYS A 58 2.84 2.46 -7.58
N MET A 59 2.05 3.24 -6.88
CA MET A 59 0.72 3.68 -7.32
C MET A 59 0.59 5.20 -7.27
N PRO A 60 1.26 5.93 -8.18
CA PRO A 60 1.10 7.38 -8.26
C PRO A 60 -0.36 7.72 -8.51
N LEU A 61 -0.87 8.72 -7.78
CA LEU A 61 -2.25 9.15 -7.83
C LEU A 61 -2.31 10.65 -7.53
N ASP A 62 -1.52 11.37 -8.14
CA ASP A 62 -1.39 12.83 -8.18
C ASP A 62 0.08 13.15 -8.46
N SER A 63 0.40 13.50 -9.69
CA SER A 63 1.77 13.67 -10.16
C SER A 63 2.58 14.80 -9.49
N LYS A 64 1.95 15.52 -8.54
CA LYS A 64 2.52 16.71 -7.90
C LYS A 64 3.30 16.44 -6.60
N PHE A 65 3.33 15.22 -6.07
CA PHE A 65 3.95 14.95 -4.77
C PHE A 65 5.34 14.32 -4.86
N GLN A 66 6.29 14.85 -4.07
CA GLN A 66 7.67 14.36 -3.91
C GLN A 66 7.75 12.88 -3.50
N ASN A 67 6.70 12.34 -2.87
CA ASN A 67 6.67 10.95 -2.42
C ASN A 67 6.71 9.93 -3.57
N SER A 68 6.23 10.29 -4.78
CA SER A 68 6.36 9.43 -5.96
C SER A 68 7.81 9.20 -6.36
N LYS A 69 8.69 10.19 -6.16
CA LYS A 69 10.12 10.08 -6.43
C LYS A 69 10.83 9.15 -5.43
N LEU A 70 10.46 9.21 -4.14
CA LEU A 70 11.03 8.33 -3.12
C LEU A 70 10.60 6.87 -3.31
N SER A 71 9.33 6.64 -3.63
CA SER A 71 8.84 5.29 -3.93
C SER A 71 9.52 4.68 -5.16
N ASP A 72 9.76 5.49 -6.20
CA ASP A 72 10.47 5.08 -7.41
C ASP A 72 11.93 4.69 -7.11
N VAL A 73 12.66 5.56 -6.42
CA VAL A 73 14.07 5.28 -6.04
C VAL A 73 14.16 4.04 -5.17
N HIS A 74 13.34 3.92 -4.12
CA HIS A 74 13.39 2.78 -3.22
C HIS A 74 13.06 1.46 -3.93
N SER A 75 11.99 1.44 -4.73
CA SER A 75 11.58 0.23 -5.45
C SER A 75 12.61 -0.23 -6.49
N LYS A 76 13.27 0.69 -7.18
CA LYS A 76 14.40 0.39 -8.08
C LYS A 76 15.59 -0.20 -7.33
N THR A 77 15.97 0.40 -6.22
CA THR A 77 17.05 -0.12 -5.35
C THR A 77 16.77 -1.55 -4.87
N LEU A 78 15.50 -1.87 -4.55
CA LEU A 78 15.15 -3.24 -4.15
C LEU A 78 15.29 -4.23 -5.31
N VAL A 79 14.85 -3.87 -6.52
CA VAL A 79 15.00 -4.73 -7.71
C VAL A 79 16.47 -4.95 -8.08
N GLU A 80 17.30 -3.92 -7.95
CA GLU A 80 18.74 -4.03 -8.21
C GLU A 80 19.45 -4.92 -7.20
N LYS A 81 18.98 -4.94 -5.96
CA LYS A 81 19.63 -5.66 -4.86
C LYS A 81 19.13 -7.09 -4.65
N TYR A 82 17.90 -7.41 -5.08
CA TYR A 82 17.23 -8.68 -4.76
C TYR A 82 16.56 -9.28 -6.01
N ASP A 83 17.02 -10.43 -6.46
CA ASP A 83 16.51 -11.13 -7.65
C ASP A 83 15.06 -11.62 -7.53
N ASN A 84 14.57 -11.77 -6.29
CA ASN A 84 13.20 -12.18 -5.98
C ASN A 84 12.19 -11.03 -6.00
N VAL A 85 12.63 -9.78 -6.21
CA VAL A 85 11.76 -8.61 -6.23
C VAL A 85 11.35 -8.25 -7.65
N ARG A 86 10.07 -7.95 -7.83
CA ARG A 86 9.50 -7.40 -9.08
C ARG A 86 8.83 -6.07 -8.78
N ARG A 87 9.12 -5.05 -9.59
CA ARG A 87 8.51 -3.74 -9.50
C ARG A 87 7.33 -3.63 -10.46
N ILE A 88 6.21 -3.16 -9.95
CA ILE A 88 5.02 -2.80 -10.72
C ILE A 88 4.76 -1.30 -10.50
N GLU A 89 4.44 -0.59 -11.57
CA GLU A 89 3.97 0.79 -11.48
C GLU A 89 2.61 0.91 -12.17
N ILE A 90 1.63 1.42 -11.43
CA ILE A 90 0.27 1.62 -11.94
C ILE A 90 -0.14 3.05 -11.61
N GLU A 91 -0.28 3.87 -12.63
CA GLU A 91 -0.80 5.23 -12.52
C GLU A 91 -2.33 5.18 -12.30
N LEU A 92 -2.81 5.78 -11.19
CA LEU A 92 -4.21 5.68 -10.77
C LEU A 92 -5.01 7.00 -10.90
N SER A 93 -4.42 8.07 -11.42
CA SER A 93 -5.11 9.36 -11.53
C SER A 93 -6.36 9.28 -12.41
N SER A 94 -6.25 8.59 -13.55
CA SER A 94 -7.40 8.43 -14.47
C SER A 94 -8.54 7.61 -13.86
N VAL A 95 -8.20 6.60 -13.07
CA VAL A 95 -9.19 5.78 -12.34
C VAL A 95 -9.90 6.63 -11.29
N TYR A 96 -9.14 7.42 -10.52
CA TYR A 96 -9.68 8.30 -9.50
C TYR A 96 -10.57 9.40 -10.10
N GLU A 97 -10.12 10.05 -11.18
CA GLU A 97 -10.90 11.07 -11.89
C GLU A 97 -12.20 10.49 -12.47
N GLY A 98 -12.14 9.30 -13.07
CA GLY A 98 -13.32 8.59 -13.57
C GLY A 98 -14.32 8.27 -12.46
N PHE A 99 -13.83 7.84 -11.29
CA PHE A 99 -14.66 7.61 -10.12
C PHE A 99 -15.34 8.90 -9.64
N LEU A 100 -14.61 10.00 -9.51
CA LEU A 100 -15.18 11.29 -9.10
C LEU A 100 -16.26 11.76 -10.07
N LYS A 101 -16.02 11.71 -11.38
CA LYS A 101 -17.01 12.08 -12.41
C LYS A 101 -18.30 11.26 -12.29
N SER A 102 -18.18 9.96 -12.00
CA SER A 102 -19.35 9.10 -11.81
C SER A 102 -20.17 9.48 -10.58
N VAL A 103 -19.52 9.90 -9.50
CA VAL A 103 -20.18 10.34 -8.27
C VAL A 103 -20.81 11.73 -8.45
N GLU A 104 -20.14 12.65 -9.14
CA GLU A 104 -20.66 13.98 -9.47
C GLU A 104 -21.90 13.87 -10.37
N TRP A 105 -21.84 13.05 -11.43
CA TRP A 105 -22.99 12.82 -12.31
C TRP A 105 -24.21 12.29 -11.56
N TRP A 106 -24.02 11.37 -10.60
CA TRP A 106 -25.10 10.87 -9.78
C TRP A 106 -25.74 11.99 -8.93
N SER A 107 -24.94 12.86 -8.35
CA SER A 107 -25.38 13.98 -7.52
C SER A 107 -26.22 15.00 -8.33
N GLU A 108 -25.86 15.31 -9.56
CA GLU A 108 -26.59 16.17 -10.47
C GLU A 108 -27.93 15.55 -10.93
N ALA A 109 -27.93 14.24 -11.22
CA ALA A 109 -29.08 13.53 -11.72
C ALA A 109 -30.22 13.38 -10.67
N GLN A 110 -29.89 13.36 -9.39
CA GLN A 110 -30.88 13.06 -8.35
C GLN A 110 -31.66 14.29 -7.85
N GLN A 111 -31.27 15.52 -8.14
CA GLN A 111 -31.94 16.79 -7.72
C GLN A 111 -32.41 16.86 -6.23
N TYR A 112 -32.02 15.88 -5.40
CA TYR A 112 -32.67 15.63 -4.11
C TYR A 112 -32.19 16.50 -2.95
N HIS A 113 -31.05 17.20 -3.09
CA HIS A 113 -30.59 18.11 -2.06
C HIS A 113 -29.92 19.34 -2.66
N LYS A 114 -30.41 20.53 -2.28
CA LYS A 114 -29.86 21.85 -2.60
C LYS A 114 -28.45 22.13 -2.01
N LYS A 115 -27.75 21.15 -1.49
CA LYS A 115 -26.33 21.27 -1.13
C LYS A 115 -25.50 20.74 -2.28
N GLU A 116 -24.70 21.60 -2.88
CA GLU A 116 -23.67 21.19 -3.81
C GLU A 116 -22.85 20.03 -3.20
N PHE A 117 -22.79 18.92 -3.91
CA PHE A 117 -21.97 17.79 -3.53
C PHE A 117 -20.51 18.15 -3.75
N THR A 118 -19.92 18.81 -2.78
CA THR A 118 -18.47 19.04 -2.75
C THR A 118 -17.82 17.96 -1.94
N ALA A 119 -17.07 17.09 -2.61
CA ALA A 119 -16.28 16.07 -1.92
C ALA A 119 -15.26 16.75 -1.00
N SER A 120 -15.34 16.48 0.30
CA SER A 120 -14.40 17.05 1.26
C SER A 120 -12.96 16.54 0.99
N PRO A 121 -11.92 17.33 1.30
CA PRO A 121 -10.53 16.86 1.17
C PRO A 121 -10.27 15.53 1.87
N HIS A 122 -10.94 15.30 3.01
CA HIS A 122 -10.86 14.06 3.77
C HIS A 122 -11.51 12.88 3.03
N ALA A 123 -12.68 13.07 2.43
CA ALA A 123 -13.32 12.05 1.61
C ALA A 123 -12.45 11.68 0.40
N ASN A 124 -11.85 12.67 -0.25
CA ASN A 124 -10.94 12.47 -1.37
C ASN A 124 -9.68 11.67 -0.98
N ALA A 125 -9.07 11.99 0.17
CA ALA A 125 -7.91 11.25 0.67
C ALA A 125 -8.27 9.78 0.95
N ASN A 126 -9.40 9.54 1.61
CA ASN A 126 -9.88 8.19 1.89
C ASN A 126 -10.20 7.39 0.62
N THR A 127 -10.78 8.03 -0.39
CA THR A 127 -11.05 7.38 -1.69
C THR A 127 -9.74 6.97 -2.36
N LYS A 128 -8.72 7.83 -2.35
CA LYS A 128 -7.39 7.51 -2.90
C LYS A 128 -6.76 6.31 -2.20
N SER A 129 -6.85 6.21 -0.86
CA SER A 129 -6.36 5.06 -0.10
C SER A 129 -7.09 3.76 -0.49
N ARG A 130 -8.42 3.82 -0.62
CA ARG A 130 -9.23 2.65 -1.01
C ARG A 130 -8.97 2.18 -2.45
N ILE A 131 -8.76 3.08 -3.40
CA ILE A 131 -8.39 2.71 -4.78
C ILE A 131 -7.04 1.96 -4.78
N ARG A 132 -6.06 2.41 -4.01
CA ARG A 132 -4.79 1.69 -3.87
C ARG A 132 -4.99 0.31 -3.26
N MET A 133 -5.83 0.19 -2.23
CA MET A 133 -6.15 -1.11 -1.61
C MET A 133 -6.75 -2.08 -2.64
N VAL A 134 -7.78 -1.66 -3.38
CA VAL A 134 -8.40 -2.50 -4.42
C VAL A 134 -7.36 -2.95 -5.45
N THR A 135 -6.46 -2.07 -5.86
CA THR A 135 -5.38 -2.39 -6.82
C THR A 135 -4.42 -3.44 -6.26
N LEU A 136 -4.00 -3.31 -4.99
CA LEU A 136 -3.11 -4.28 -4.34
C LEU A 136 -3.77 -5.67 -4.24
N TYR A 137 -5.03 -5.72 -3.83
CA TYR A 137 -5.75 -6.99 -3.71
C TYR A 137 -6.02 -7.64 -5.09
N GLN A 138 -6.26 -6.84 -6.14
CA GLN A 138 -6.37 -7.36 -7.50
C GLN A 138 -5.06 -8.00 -7.95
N ILE A 139 -3.92 -7.37 -7.70
CA ILE A 139 -2.60 -7.93 -8.02
C ILE A 139 -2.36 -9.21 -7.20
N ALA A 140 -2.56 -9.15 -5.89
CA ALA A 140 -2.35 -10.29 -5.01
C ALA A 140 -3.18 -11.50 -5.44
N GLY A 141 -4.48 -11.32 -5.71
CA GLY A 141 -5.33 -12.38 -6.21
C GLY A 141 -4.89 -12.95 -7.57
N SER A 142 -4.29 -12.11 -8.42
CA SER A 142 -3.82 -12.54 -9.74
C SER A 142 -2.52 -13.36 -9.70
N VAL A 143 -1.72 -13.20 -8.64
CA VAL A 143 -0.43 -13.90 -8.49
C VAL A 143 -0.43 -14.96 -7.38
N GLY A 144 -1.61 -15.30 -6.81
CA GLY A 144 -1.69 -16.22 -5.67
C GLY A 144 -1.02 -15.67 -4.41
N GLY A 145 -0.87 -14.36 -4.31
CA GLY A 145 -0.14 -13.69 -3.25
C GLY A 145 -1.03 -13.11 -2.15
N ILE A 146 -0.38 -12.51 -1.17
CA ILE A 146 -1.00 -11.78 -0.07
C ILE A 146 -0.56 -10.31 -0.05
N VAL A 147 -1.48 -9.40 0.27
CA VAL A 147 -1.13 -8.01 0.54
C VAL A 147 -0.48 -7.91 1.92
N VAL A 148 0.73 -7.36 1.98
CA VAL A 148 1.44 -7.13 3.24
C VAL A 148 1.18 -5.70 3.69
N GLY A 149 0.56 -5.55 4.87
CA GLY A 149 0.23 -4.27 5.47
C GLY A 149 1.48 -3.48 5.87
N THR A 150 1.40 -2.16 5.74
CA THR A 150 2.47 -1.21 6.08
C THR A 150 2.07 -0.25 7.19
N GLY A 151 0.98 -0.55 7.91
CA GLY A 151 0.51 0.22 9.05
C GLY A 151 1.49 0.24 10.22
N ASN A 152 1.41 1.26 11.04
CA ASN A 152 2.26 1.38 12.22
C ASN A 152 1.40 1.52 13.48
N LYS A 153 1.84 0.83 14.52
CA LYS A 153 1.05 0.69 15.76
C LYS A 153 0.68 2.02 16.40
N VAL A 154 1.52 3.04 16.28
CA VAL A 154 1.26 4.36 16.87
C VAL A 154 0.17 5.08 16.08
N GLU A 155 0.20 5.01 14.76
CA GLU A 155 -0.82 5.62 13.90
C GLU A 155 -2.15 4.88 14.01
N ASP A 156 -2.13 3.56 13.87
CA ASP A 156 -3.34 2.75 13.79
C ASP A 156 -4.06 2.62 15.14
N TYR A 157 -3.32 2.29 16.21
CA TYR A 157 -3.89 2.00 17.52
C TYR A 157 -3.68 3.12 18.57
N GLY A 158 -2.68 3.97 18.36
CA GLY A 158 -2.40 5.09 19.27
C GLY A 158 -3.23 6.32 18.94
N VAL A 159 -3.18 6.76 17.69
CA VAL A 159 -3.86 7.98 17.21
C VAL A 159 -5.17 7.66 16.48
N GLY A 160 -5.29 6.47 15.89
CA GLY A 160 -6.42 6.07 15.07
C GLY A 160 -6.42 6.77 13.70
N PHE A 161 -5.24 7.08 13.18
CA PHE A 161 -5.08 7.75 11.89
C PHE A 161 -4.88 6.73 10.78
N TYR A 162 -5.96 6.20 10.26
CA TYR A 162 -5.99 5.27 9.13
C TYR A 162 -7.30 5.40 8.35
N THR A 163 -7.31 4.90 7.13
CA THR A 163 -8.52 4.79 6.31
C THR A 163 -9.09 3.38 6.40
N LYS A 164 -10.25 3.23 7.02
CA LYS A 164 -10.96 1.95 7.06
C LYS A 164 -11.22 1.44 5.63
N TYR A 165 -10.90 0.18 5.37
CA TYR A 165 -10.94 -0.43 4.03
C TYR A 165 -9.99 0.22 3.01
N GLY A 166 -8.94 0.86 3.49
CA GLY A 166 -7.86 1.40 2.71
C GLY A 166 -6.53 0.85 3.22
N ASP A 167 -5.75 1.69 3.90
CA ASP A 167 -4.50 1.34 4.57
C ASP A 167 -4.70 0.66 5.93
N GLY A 168 -5.89 0.79 6.54
CA GLY A 168 -6.29 0.14 7.79
C GLY A 168 -7.45 -0.84 7.54
N GLY A 169 -7.14 -2.05 7.10
CA GLY A 169 -8.10 -3.11 6.83
C GLY A 169 -7.75 -4.41 7.50
#